data_9abd016a6458393bc4f2060344306221
#
_entry.id   9abd016a6458393bc4f2060344306221
#
_cell.length_a   1.000
_cell.length_b   1.000
_cell.length_c   1.000
_cell.angle_alpha   90.00
_cell.angle_beta   90.00
_cell.angle_gamma   90.00
#
_symmetry.space_group_name_H-M   'P 1'
#
loop_
_entity.id
_entity.type
_entity.pdbx_description
1 polymer ?
#
loop_
_entity_poly.entity_id
_entity_poly.type
_entity_poly.pdbx_seq_one_letter_code
_entity_poly.pdbx_strand_id
1 'polypeptide(L)'
;MHSSLGPGLLESVYVAALAYELMQEGLSILTQVGVPVNYNEVKLELGFRLDILVDDKVIVEVKSVEVLHDVHKKQLLTYLKLTGKKIGILVNFNVATLKDKESLIRIIN
;
A
#
# COMPACT_ATOMS: atom_id res chain seq x y z
N MET A 1 -5.66 -17.08 -2.22
CA MET A 1 -5.11 -16.11 -1.26
C MET A 1 -6.09 -15.67 -0.18
N HIS A 2 -7.39 -15.86 -0.38
CA HIS A 2 -8.37 -15.50 0.65
C HIS A 2 -8.30 -16.43 1.84
N SER A 3 -8.55 -15.88 3.01
CA SER A 3 -8.47 -16.60 4.27
C SER A 3 -9.63 -16.19 5.16
N SER A 4 -9.94 -17.03 6.15
CA SER A 4 -10.96 -16.74 7.16
C SER A 4 -10.43 -15.93 8.35
N LEU A 5 -9.16 -15.56 8.33
CA LEU A 5 -8.57 -14.75 9.40
C LEU A 5 -9.17 -13.34 9.41
N GLY A 6 -9.09 -12.66 10.55
CA GLY A 6 -9.64 -11.31 10.68
C GLY A 6 -8.94 -10.28 9.81
N PRO A 7 -9.60 -9.14 9.50
CA PRO A 7 -9.10 -8.18 8.53
C PRO A 7 -7.70 -7.63 8.81
N GLY A 8 -7.38 -7.25 10.03
CA GLY A 8 -6.07 -6.70 10.35
C GLY A 8 -4.95 -7.71 10.15
N LEU A 9 -5.20 -8.95 10.56
CA LEU A 9 -4.24 -10.03 10.37
C LEU A 9 -4.11 -10.38 8.89
N LEU A 10 -5.24 -10.34 8.15
CA LEU A 10 -5.22 -10.61 6.71
C LEU A 10 -4.38 -9.61 5.94
N GLU A 11 -4.39 -8.34 6.33
CA GLU A 11 -3.59 -7.33 5.63
C GLU A 11 -2.12 -7.69 5.66
N SER A 12 -1.58 -8.09 6.81
CA SER A 12 -0.18 -8.50 6.91
C SER A 12 0.13 -9.71 6.03
N VAL A 13 -0.77 -10.68 6.01
CA VAL A 13 -0.62 -11.87 5.19
C VAL A 13 -0.62 -11.51 3.71
N TYR A 14 -1.54 -10.65 3.30
CA TYR A 14 -1.64 -10.24 1.90
C TYR A 14 -0.43 -9.40 1.46
N VAL A 15 0.09 -8.55 2.34
CA VAL A 15 1.32 -7.81 2.04
C VAL A 15 2.47 -8.79 1.76
N ALA A 16 2.65 -9.76 2.64
CA ALA A 16 3.73 -10.74 2.48
C ALA A 16 3.56 -11.57 1.21
N ALA A 17 2.35 -12.03 0.95
CA ALA A 17 2.08 -12.86 -0.22
C ALA A 17 2.24 -12.07 -1.53
N LEU A 18 1.72 -10.86 -1.57
CA LEU A 18 1.84 -10.02 -2.76
C LEU A 18 3.30 -9.64 -3.02
N ALA A 19 4.04 -9.29 -1.98
CA ALA A 19 5.47 -8.98 -2.10
C ALA A 19 6.23 -10.17 -2.68
N TYR A 20 5.95 -11.37 -2.20
CA TYR A 20 6.58 -12.59 -2.71
C TYR A 20 6.29 -12.77 -4.20
N GLU A 21 5.03 -12.64 -4.61
CA GLU A 21 4.65 -12.80 -6.02
C GLU A 21 5.32 -11.76 -6.91
N LEU A 22 5.39 -10.51 -6.45
CA LEU A 22 6.05 -9.46 -7.22
C LEU A 22 7.55 -9.70 -7.36
N MET A 23 8.20 -10.23 -6.31
CA MET A 23 9.62 -10.61 -6.40
C MET A 23 9.83 -11.73 -7.40
N GLN A 24 8.89 -12.68 -7.49
CA GLN A 24 8.98 -13.76 -8.47
C GLN A 24 8.90 -13.24 -9.90
N GLU A 25 8.26 -12.09 -10.09
CA GLU A 25 8.21 -11.42 -11.41
C GLU A 25 9.47 -10.60 -11.72
N GLY A 26 10.46 -10.64 -10.84
CA GLY A 26 11.73 -9.94 -11.08
C GLY A 26 11.75 -8.50 -10.62
N LEU A 27 10.75 -8.06 -9.85
CA LEU A 27 10.68 -6.69 -9.37
C LEU A 27 11.46 -6.52 -8.07
N SER A 28 12.03 -5.34 -7.88
CA SER A 28 12.68 -4.98 -6.63
C SER A 28 11.63 -4.55 -5.62
N ILE A 29 11.52 -5.26 -4.50
CA ILE A 29 10.46 -5.06 -3.53
C ILE A 29 11.03 -4.73 -2.15
N LEU A 30 10.50 -3.66 -1.54
CA LEU A 30 10.72 -3.35 -0.13
C LEU A 30 9.35 -3.33 0.54
N THR A 31 9.28 -3.82 1.77
CA THR A 31 8.04 -3.84 2.55
C THR A 31 8.23 -3.05 3.83
N GLN A 32 7.13 -2.49 4.35
CA GLN A 32 7.10 -1.77 5.62
C GLN A 32 8.16 -0.66 5.67
N VAL A 33 8.20 0.16 4.61
CA VAL A 33 9.18 1.24 4.48
C VAL A 33 8.72 2.45 5.27
N GLY A 34 9.55 2.90 6.22
CA GLY A 34 9.24 4.10 7.01
C GLY A 34 9.24 5.36 6.17
N VAL A 35 8.30 6.25 6.43
CA VAL A 35 8.19 7.54 5.76
C VAL A 35 8.48 8.65 6.77
N PRO A 36 9.65 9.29 6.70
CA PRO A 36 9.94 10.42 7.56
C PRO A 36 9.19 11.67 7.10
N VAL A 37 8.81 12.51 8.04
CA VAL A 37 8.17 13.79 7.76
C VAL A 37 9.10 14.90 8.23
N ASN A 38 9.41 15.84 7.36
CA ASN A 38 10.23 16.99 7.71
C ASN A 38 9.32 18.14 8.11
N TYR A 39 9.55 18.68 9.32
CA TYR A 39 8.80 19.80 9.84
C TYR A 39 9.78 20.81 10.40
N ASN A 40 9.80 22.02 9.84
CA ASN A 40 10.74 23.07 10.25
C ASN A 40 12.18 22.56 10.35
N GLU A 41 12.65 21.85 9.29
CA GLU A 41 13.98 21.28 9.20
C GLU A 41 14.26 20.17 10.22
N VAL A 42 13.25 19.77 11.00
CA VAL A 42 13.35 18.64 11.92
C VAL A 42 12.73 17.43 11.26
N LYS A 43 13.50 16.33 11.22
CA LYS A 43 12.98 15.07 10.67
C LYS A 43 12.18 14.34 11.74
N LEU A 44 10.89 14.16 11.50
CA LEU A 44 10.01 13.46 12.42
C LEU A 44 9.72 12.05 11.89
N GLU A 45 9.79 11.08 12.78
CA GLU A 45 9.41 9.71 12.47
C GLU A 45 8.09 9.43 13.16
N LEU A 46 6.99 9.58 12.39
CA LEU A 46 5.64 9.50 12.93
C LEU A 46 5.00 8.14 12.77
N GLY A 47 5.80 7.13 12.43
CA GLY A 47 5.28 5.76 12.29
C GLY A 47 4.54 5.49 10.99
N PHE A 48 4.57 6.40 10.04
CA PHE A 48 4.01 6.15 8.72
C PHE A 48 4.87 5.13 8.00
N ARG A 49 4.26 4.10 7.44
CA ARG A 49 4.97 3.06 6.72
C ARG A 49 4.23 2.73 5.43
N LEU A 50 5.01 2.57 4.37
CA LEU A 50 4.48 2.07 3.10
C LEU A 50 4.40 0.54 3.21
N ASP A 51 3.29 -0.04 2.78
CA ASP A 51 3.17 -1.49 2.79
C ASP A 51 4.19 -2.13 1.85
N ILE A 52 4.21 -1.68 0.60
CA ILE A 52 5.11 -2.22 -0.42
C ILE A 52 5.61 -1.06 -1.29
N LEU A 53 6.90 -1.06 -1.58
CA LEU A 53 7.51 -0.15 -2.54
C LEU A 53 8.13 -0.97 -3.66
N VAL A 54 7.66 -0.76 -4.89
CA VAL A 54 8.08 -1.52 -6.07
C VAL A 54 9.04 -0.69 -6.91
N ASP A 55 10.23 -1.22 -7.13
CA ASP A 55 11.27 -0.59 -7.97
C ASP A 55 11.57 0.87 -7.59
N ASP A 56 11.39 1.22 -6.31
CA ASP A 56 11.56 2.57 -5.80
C ASP A 56 10.67 3.61 -6.52
N LYS A 57 9.61 3.17 -7.16
CA LYS A 57 8.76 4.05 -7.99
C LYS A 57 7.28 3.97 -7.67
N VAL A 58 6.78 2.80 -7.31
CA VAL A 58 5.35 2.57 -7.12
C VAL A 58 5.07 2.16 -5.69
N ILE A 59 4.16 2.89 -5.05
CA ILE A 59 3.70 2.54 -3.69
C ILE A 59 2.45 1.67 -3.83
N VAL A 60 2.45 0.51 -3.18
CA VAL A 60 1.28 -0.35 -3.13
C VAL A 60 0.81 -0.43 -1.68
N GLU A 61 -0.44 -0.04 -1.46
CA GLU A 61 -1.08 -0.13 -0.14
C GLU A 61 -2.14 -1.23 -0.18
N VAL A 62 -2.10 -2.10 0.82
CA VAL A 62 -2.98 -3.26 0.90
C VAL A 62 -4.01 -3.03 1.99
N LYS A 63 -5.27 -3.22 1.64
CA LYS A 63 -6.39 -3.11 2.57
C LYS A 63 -7.21 -4.39 2.56
N SER A 64 -7.91 -4.63 3.66
CA SER A 64 -8.86 -5.73 3.77
C SER A 64 -10.10 -5.19 4.48
N VAL A 65 -10.89 -4.42 3.74
CA VAL A 65 -12.09 -3.73 4.24
C VAL A 65 -13.26 -4.01 3.31
N GLU A 66 -14.49 -3.85 3.81
CA GLU A 66 -15.66 -4.10 2.98
C GLU A 66 -15.72 -3.21 1.75
N VAL A 67 -15.40 -1.92 1.95
CA VAL A 67 -15.45 -0.91 0.89
C VAL A 67 -14.26 0.02 1.04
N LEU A 68 -13.60 0.34 -0.07
CA LEU A 68 -12.57 1.36 -0.06
C LEU A 68 -13.21 2.74 0.02
N HIS A 69 -12.82 3.51 1.02
CA HIS A 69 -13.34 4.86 1.24
C HIS A 69 -12.32 5.92 0.78
N ASP A 70 -12.80 7.15 0.66
CA ASP A 70 -11.95 8.28 0.26
C ASP A 70 -10.77 8.47 1.21
N VAL A 71 -10.92 8.15 2.50
CA VAL A 71 -9.82 8.28 3.46
C VAL A 71 -8.63 7.40 3.07
N HIS A 72 -8.90 6.22 2.50
CA HIS A 72 -7.83 5.31 2.05
C HIS A 72 -7.08 5.90 0.86
N LYS A 73 -7.82 6.52 -0.07
CA LYS A 73 -7.23 7.17 -1.23
C LYS A 73 -6.40 8.39 -0.83
N LYS A 74 -6.90 9.18 0.12
CA LYS A 74 -6.20 10.36 0.63
C LYS A 74 -4.92 9.97 1.36
N GLN A 75 -4.94 8.88 2.11
CA GLN A 75 -3.76 8.37 2.78
C GLN A 75 -2.67 8.02 1.77
N LEU A 76 -3.01 7.27 0.73
CA LEU A 76 -2.05 6.92 -0.30
C LEU A 76 -1.51 8.15 -1.02
N LEU A 77 -2.38 9.10 -1.36
CA LEU A 77 -1.95 10.34 -2.00
C LEU A 77 -0.99 11.12 -1.09
N THR A 78 -1.25 11.14 0.21
CA THR A 78 -0.34 11.77 1.18
C THR A 78 1.03 11.10 1.13
N TYR A 79 1.10 9.78 1.11
CA TYR A 79 2.37 9.06 1.02
C TYR A 79 3.11 9.40 -0.28
N LEU A 80 2.38 9.50 -1.40
CA LEU A 80 2.98 9.89 -2.67
C LEU A 80 3.60 11.29 -2.59
N LYS A 81 2.89 12.23 -1.98
CA LYS A 81 3.39 13.59 -1.81
C LYS A 81 4.60 13.66 -0.91
N LEU A 82 4.59 12.92 0.20
CA LEU A 82 5.69 12.92 1.16
C LEU A 82 6.96 12.29 0.56
N THR A 83 6.82 11.31 -0.30
CA THR A 83 7.96 10.58 -0.88
C THR A 83 8.38 11.11 -2.25
N GLY A 84 7.58 11.98 -2.86
CA GLY A 84 7.84 12.45 -4.22
C GLY A 84 7.57 11.41 -5.30
N LYS A 85 6.93 10.29 -4.95
CA LYS A 85 6.59 9.26 -5.92
C LYS A 85 5.35 9.67 -6.71
N LYS A 86 5.20 9.12 -7.90
CA LYS A 86 4.13 9.52 -8.82
C LYS A 86 2.96 8.57 -8.85
N ILE A 87 3.17 7.29 -8.61
CA ILE A 87 2.13 6.27 -8.81
C ILE A 87 1.93 5.48 -7.53
N GLY A 88 0.67 5.36 -7.14
CA GLY A 88 0.25 4.51 -6.03
C GLY A 88 -0.85 3.58 -6.48
N ILE A 89 -0.87 2.38 -5.90
CA ILE A 89 -1.91 1.39 -6.15
C ILE A 89 -2.51 0.98 -4.82
N LEU A 90 -3.82 1.05 -4.73
CA LEU A 90 -4.57 0.66 -3.55
C LEU A 90 -5.30 -0.64 -3.87
N VAL A 91 -4.99 -1.70 -3.14
CA VAL A 91 -5.56 -3.02 -3.37
C VAL A 91 -6.38 -3.45 -2.17
N ASN A 92 -7.61 -3.86 -2.41
CA ASN A 92 -8.49 -4.37 -1.35
C ASN A 92 -8.72 -5.86 -1.55
N PHE A 93 -8.24 -6.68 -0.63
CA PHE A 93 -8.35 -8.13 -0.70
C PHE A 93 -9.58 -8.69 0.03
N ASN A 94 -10.45 -7.85 0.56
CA ASN A 94 -11.63 -8.31 1.30
C ASN A 94 -12.82 -8.60 0.40
N VAL A 95 -12.57 -8.96 -0.86
CA VAL A 95 -13.64 -9.27 -1.82
C VAL A 95 -13.37 -10.64 -2.42
N ALA A 96 -14.43 -11.29 -2.93
CA ALA A 96 -14.31 -12.63 -3.49
C ALA A 96 -13.43 -12.64 -4.74
N THR A 97 -13.54 -11.63 -5.58
CA THR A 97 -12.71 -11.45 -6.76
C THR A 97 -12.22 -10.01 -6.83
N LEU A 98 -11.02 -9.82 -7.36
CA LEU A 98 -10.50 -8.47 -7.57
C LEU A 98 -11.15 -7.86 -8.80
N LYS A 99 -11.61 -6.63 -8.67
CA LYS A 99 -12.20 -5.86 -9.76
C LYS A 99 -11.53 -4.51 -9.81
N ASP A 100 -11.15 -4.06 -10.99
CA ASP A 100 -10.38 -2.84 -11.17
C ASP A 100 -11.02 -1.61 -10.52
N LYS A 101 -12.35 -1.49 -10.59
CA LYS A 101 -13.05 -0.32 -10.07
C LYS A 101 -13.36 -0.39 -8.59
N GLU A 102 -13.43 -1.59 -8.02
CA GLU A 102 -13.88 -1.80 -6.65
C GLU A 102 -12.77 -2.22 -5.71
N SER A 103 -11.79 -2.97 -6.22
CA SER A 103 -10.76 -3.57 -5.38
C SER A 103 -9.34 -3.17 -5.76
N LEU A 104 -9.16 -2.54 -6.90
CA LEU A 104 -7.83 -2.10 -7.36
C LEU A 104 -7.96 -0.68 -7.90
N ILE A 105 -7.31 0.27 -7.24
CA ILE A 105 -7.38 1.70 -7.60
C ILE A 105 -5.98 2.23 -7.81
N ARG A 106 -5.74 2.87 -8.96
CA ARG A 106 -4.49 3.55 -9.25
C ARG A 106 -4.65 5.04 -8.97
N ILE A 107 -3.68 5.60 -8.24
CA ILE A 107 -3.65 7.02 -7.90
C ILE A 107 -2.37 7.62 -8.48
N ILE A 108 -2.51 8.77 -9.15
CA ILE A 108 -1.39 9.49 -9.74
C ILE A 108 -1.23 10.82 -9.00
N ASN A 109 -0.02 11.09 -8.58
CA ASN A 109 0.31 12.34 -7.89
C ASN A 109 0.65 13.41 -8.94
#